data_062b9cec59368b595c1f53419dcb784f
#
_entry.id   062b9cec59368b595c1f53419dcb784f
#
_cell.length_a   1.000
_cell.length_b   1.000
_cell.length_c   1.000
_cell.angle_alpha   90.00
_cell.angle_beta   90.00
_cell.angle_gamma   90.00
#
_symmetry.space_group_name_H-M   'P 1'
#
loop_
_entity.id
_entity.type
_entity.pdbx_description
1 polymer ?
#
loop_
_entity_poly.entity_id
_entity_poly.type
_entity_poly.pdbx_seq_one_letter_code
_entity_poly.pdbx_strand_id
1 'polypeptide(L)'
;LHMIHLHWYQYPPMNPMMYPLLLVFMLITGILCLAGNFVTIWVFMNTKSLRTPANLLVVNLAMSDFLMMFTMFPPMMITCYYHTWTLGATFCEVYAFLGNLCGCASIWTMVFITFDRYNVIVKGVAGEPLSTKKASLWILTVWVLSFTWCVAPFFGWNRYVPEGNLTGCGTDYLSEDILSRSYLYIYSTWVYFLPLAITIYCYVFIIKAVAAHEKGMRDQAKKMGIKSLRNEEAQKTSAECRLAKIAMTTVALWFIAWTPYLLINWVGMFARSYLSPVYTIWGYVFAKANAVYNPIVYAIS
;
A
#
# COMPACT_ATOMS: atom_id res chain seq x y z
N LEU A 1 5.61 3.37 -30.34
CA LEU A 1 4.46 3.50 -29.46
C LEU A 1 4.11 4.98 -29.31
N HIS A 2 2.95 5.40 -29.77
CA HIS A 2 2.46 6.80 -29.66
C HIS A 2 2.27 7.28 -28.21
N MET A 3 2.40 6.40 -27.23
CA MET A 3 2.20 6.68 -25.82
C MET A 3 3.48 7.10 -25.08
N ILE A 4 4.66 6.92 -25.69
CA ILE A 4 5.92 7.29 -25.03
C ILE A 4 6.10 8.80 -25.09
N HIS A 5 6.25 9.44 -23.93
CA HIS A 5 6.43 10.89 -23.87
C HIS A 5 7.77 11.30 -24.47
N LEU A 6 7.79 12.43 -25.22
CA LEU A 6 8.98 12.93 -25.91
C LEU A 6 10.19 13.16 -25.00
N HIS A 7 9.95 13.45 -23.72
CA HIS A 7 11.00 13.61 -22.72
C HIS A 7 11.96 12.41 -22.64
N TRP A 8 11.48 11.18 -22.87
CA TRP A 8 12.29 9.98 -22.76
C TRP A 8 13.24 9.77 -23.92
N TYR A 9 12.96 10.34 -25.10
CA TYR A 9 13.80 10.19 -26.28
C TYR A 9 15.14 10.96 -26.20
N GLN A 10 15.30 11.87 -25.25
CA GLN A 10 16.57 12.57 -25.02
C GLN A 10 17.62 11.72 -24.28
N TYR A 11 17.21 10.61 -23.70
CA TYR A 11 18.09 9.72 -22.95
C TYR A 11 18.56 8.55 -23.82
N PRO A 12 19.85 8.13 -23.70
CA PRO A 12 20.31 6.89 -24.30
C PRO A 12 19.58 5.69 -23.72
N PRO A 13 19.55 4.55 -24.41
CA PRO A 13 19.07 3.30 -23.85
C PRO A 13 19.72 3.01 -22.51
N MET A 14 18.96 2.47 -21.56
CA MET A 14 19.50 2.10 -20.27
C MET A 14 20.60 1.04 -20.39
N ASN A 15 21.51 1.02 -19.42
CA ASN A 15 22.54 -0.02 -19.34
C ASN A 15 21.86 -1.40 -19.37
N PRO A 16 22.22 -2.29 -20.34
CA PRO A 16 21.61 -3.61 -20.48
C PRO A 16 21.65 -4.47 -19.21
N MET A 17 22.64 -4.27 -18.32
CA MET A 17 22.77 -4.98 -17.04
C MET A 17 21.66 -4.64 -16.05
N MET A 18 20.96 -3.53 -16.22
CA MET A 18 19.85 -3.15 -15.32
C MET A 18 18.66 -4.09 -15.49
N TYR A 19 18.40 -4.59 -16.68
CA TYR A 19 17.25 -5.46 -16.93
C TYR A 19 17.35 -6.83 -16.26
N PRO A 20 18.47 -7.57 -16.34
CA PRO A 20 18.67 -8.80 -15.56
C PRO A 20 18.58 -8.57 -14.04
N LEU A 21 19.12 -7.46 -13.53
CA LEU A 21 19.01 -7.12 -12.11
C LEU A 21 17.57 -6.91 -11.69
N LEU A 22 16.79 -6.15 -12.48
CA LEU A 22 15.35 -5.97 -12.26
C LEU A 22 14.59 -7.27 -12.34
N LEU A 23 14.93 -8.12 -13.32
CA LEU A 23 14.31 -9.42 -13.51
C LEU A 23 14.51 -10.32 -12.31
N VAL A 24 15.74 -10.45 -11.80
CA VAL A 24 16.05 -11.23 -10.58
C VAL A 24 15.35 -10.65 -9.35
N PHE A 25 15.40 -9.34 -9.17
CA PHE A 25 14.71 -8.68 -8.07
C PHE A 25 13.20 -8.93 -8.10
N MET A 26 12.58 -8.76 -9.25
CA MET A 26 11.14 -8.99 -9.42
C MET A 26 10.76 -10.46 -9.29
N LEU A 27 11.61 -11.37 -9.71
CA LEU A 27 11.38 -12.81 -9.54
C LEU A 27 11.32 -13.16 -8.05
N ILE A 28 12.30 -12.69 -7.27
CA ILE A 28 12.36 -12.94 -5.82
C ILE A 28 11.16 -12.30 -5.12
N THR A 29 10.93 -11.00 -5.35
CA THR A 29 9.82 -10.28 -4.70
C THR A 29 8.46 -10.79 -5.14
N GLY A 30 8.30 -11.17 -6.41
CA GLY A 30 7.07 -11.75 -6.96
C GLY A 30 6.71 -13.07 -6.27
N ILE A 31 7.65 -13.99 -6.17
CA ILE A 31 7.44 -15.29 -5.50
C ILE A 31 7.13 -15.08 -4.01
N LEU A 32 7.91 -14.27 -3.32
CA LEU A 32 7.70 -14.00 -1.89
C LEU A 32 6.34 -13.32 -1.63
N CYS A 33 5.95 -12.37 -2.46
CA CYS A 33 4.65 -11.72 -2.34
C CYS A 33 3.49 -12.67 -2.59
N LEU A 34 3.51 -13.41 -3.70
CA LEU A 34 2.43 -14.33 -4.05
C LEU A 34 2.30 -15.44 -3.00
N ALA A 35 3.41 -16.08 -2.62
CA ALA A 35 3.41 -17.14 -1.61
C ALA A 35 2.98 -16.60 -0.23
N GLY A 36 3.56 -15.49 0.23
CA GLY A 36 3.28 -14.92 1.55
C GLY A 36 1.83 -14.46 1.70
N ASN A 37 1.30 -13.73 0.71
CA ASN A 37 -0.09 -13.27 0.77
C ASN A 37 -1.09 -14.42 0.58
N PHE A 38 -0.79 -15.41 -0.27
CA PHE A 38 -1.60 -16.62 -0.38
C PHE A 38 -1.69 -17.37 0.95
N VAL A 39 -0.54 -17.61 1.61
CA VAL A 39 -0.51 -18.25 2.94
C VAL A 39 -1.29 -17.43 3.96
N THR A 40 -1.15 -16.11 3.96
CA THR A 40 -1.94 -15.23 4.85
C THR A 40 -3.43 -15.43 4.61
N ILE A 41 -3.91 -15.32 3.38
CA ILE A 41 -5.32 -15.53 3.03
C ILE A 41 -5.78 -16.91 3.49
N TRP A 42 -5.01 -17.95 3.16
CA TRP A 42 -5.36 -19.33 3.48
C TRP A 42 -5.47 -19.57 5.00
N VAL A 43 -4.49 -19.10 5.78
CA VAL A 43 -4.48 -19.24 7.25
C VAL A 43 -5.67 -18.53 7.89
N PHE A 44 -5.91 -17.26 7.54
CA PHE A 44 -6.99 -16.47 8.12
C PHE A 44 -8.39 -16.99 7.73
N MET A 45 -8.53 -17.56 6.54
CA MET A 45 -9.81 -18.13 6.08
C MET A 45 -10.08 -19.52 6.62
N ASN A 46 -9.05 -20.32 6.97
CA ASN A 46 -9.22 -21.70 7.40
C ASN A 46 -9.12 -21.89 8.91
N THR A 47 -8.54 -20.94 9.66
CA THR A 47 -8.42 -21.01 11.11
C THR A 47 -9.63 -20.35 11.79
N LYS A 48 -10.49 -21.14 12.43
CA LYS A 48 -11.75 -20.65 13.06
C LYS A 48 -11.54 -19.49 14.03
N SER A 49 -10.48 -19.52 14.86
CA SER A 49 -10.15 -18.48 15.83
C SER A 49 -9.74 -17.15 15.20
N LEU A 50 -9.30 -17.17 13.95
CA LEU A 50 -8.89 -15.97 13.19
C LEU A 50 -10.02 -15.37 12.33
N ARG A 51 -11.18 -15.99 12.27
CA ARG A 51 -12.33 -15.47 11.50
C ARG A 51 -13.06 -14.37 12.26
N THR A 52 -12.39 -13.25 12.48
CA THR A 52 -12.97 -12.06 13.11
C THR A 52 -13.26 -10.97 12.09
N PRO A 53 -14.18 -10.04 12.36
CA PRO A 53 -14.45 -8.91 11.47
C PRO A 53 -13.21 -8.06 11.15
N ALA A 54 -12.35 -7.82 12.14
CA ALA A 54 -11.09 -7.10 11.95
C ALA A 54 -10.15 -7.85 11.01
N ASN A 55 -10.09 -9.17 11.09
CA ASN A 55 -9.23 -10.00 10.25
C ASN A 55 -9.73 -10.10 8.80
N LEU A 56 -11.00 -9.79 8.51
CA LEU A 56 -11.49 -9.64 7.13
C LEU A 56 -10.76 -8.50 6.41
N LEU A 57 -10.41 -7.42 7.13
CA LEU A 57 -9.62 -6.33 6.57
C LEU A 57 -8.17 -6.79 6.27
N VAL A 58 -7.59 -7.63 7.12
CA VAL A 58 -6.26 -8.23 6.89
C VAL A 58 -6.28 -9.14 5.65
N VAL A 59 -7.33 -9.95 5.50
CA VAL A 59 -7.52 -10.79 4.30
C VAL A 59 -7.69 -9.93 3.05
N ASN A 60 -8.45 -8.82 3.13
CA ASN A 60 -8.62 -7.89 2.01
C ASN A 60 -7.29 -7.22 1.62
N LEU A 61 -6.47 -6.84 2.60
CA LEU A 61 -5.14 -6.30 2.35
C LEU A 61 -4.24 -7.32 1.63
N ALA A 62 -4.19 -8.55 2.13
CA ALA A 62 -3.43 -9.63 1.50
C ALA A 62 -3.95 -9.95 0.08
N MET A 63 -5.27 -9.87 -0.14
CA MET A 63 -5.86 -10.04 -1.46
C MET A 63 -5.46 -8.92 -2.43
N SER A 64 -5.46 -7.67 -1.98
CA SER A 64 -5.02 -6.52 -2.79
C SER A 64 -3.56 -6.68 -3.22
N ASP A 65 -2.69 -7.04 -2.28
CA ASP A 65 -1.26 -7.23 -2.54
C ASP A 65 -0.99 -8.44 -3.44
N PHE A 66 -1.72 -9.54 -3.24
CA PHE A 66 -1.65 -10.73 -4.10
C PHE A 66 -2.08 -10.40 -5.53
N LEU A 67 -3.23 -9.75 -5.71
CA LEU A 67 -3.75 -9.37 -7.03
C LEU A 67 -2.81 -8.40 -7.74
N MET A 68 -2.27 -7.42 -7.02
CA MET A 68 -1.29 -6.49 -7.59
C MET A 68 -0.09 -7.24 -8.17
N MET A 69 0.51 -8.13 -7.41
CA MET A 69 1.69 -8.86 -7.87
C MET A 69 1.34 -9.90 -8.93
N PHE A 70 0.21 -10.59 -8.80
CA PHE A 70 -0.26 -11.57 -9.79
C PHE A 70 -0.47 -10.93 -11.17
N THR A 71 -0.98 -9.72 -11.23
CA THR A 71 -1.24 -9.00 -12.49
C THR A 71 -0.01 -8.28 -13.03
N MET A 72 0.90 -7.81 -12.17
CA MET A 72 2.02 -6.96 -12.58
C MET A 72 3.33 -7.73 -12.77
N PHE A 73 3.55 -8.80 -12.02
CA PHE A 73 4.80 -9.55 -12.06
C PHE A 73 5.06 -10.22 -13.43
N PRO A 74 4.13 -11.02 -14.04
CA PRO A 74 4.41 -11.68 -15.30
C PRO A 74 4.67 -10.71 -16.47
N PRO A 75 3.88 -9.64 -16.68
CA PRO A 75 4.19 -8.66 -17.73
C PRO A 75 5.55 -8.00 -17.55
N MET A 76 5.92 -7.69 -16.31
CA MET A 76 7.20 -7.05 -16.03
C MET A 76 8.37 -7.98 -16.32
N MET A 77 8.25 -9.30 -16.08
CA MET A 77 9.25 -10.29 -16.47
C MET A 77 9.47 -10.28 -17.98
N ILE A 78 8.38 -10.24 -18.75
CA ILE A 78 8.42 -10.18 -20.21
C ILE A 78 9.11 -8.90 -20.68
N THR A 79 8.72 -7.75 -20.17
CA THR A 79 9.27 -6.45 -20.59
C THR A 79 10.73 -6.26 -20.18
N CYS A 80 11.15 -6.81 -19.04
CA CYS A 80 12.57 -6.86 -18.67
C CYS A 80 13.38 -7.75 -19.63
N TYR A 81 12.85 -8.89 -20.05
CA TYR A 81 13.52 -9.78 -21.00
C TYR A 81 13.72 -9.11 -22.37
N TYR A 82 12.70 -8.39 -22.88
CA TYR A 82 12.77 -7.68 -24.15
C TYR A 82 13.36 -6.27 -24.05
N HIS A 83 13.74 -5.81 -22.88
CA HIS A 83 14.27 -4.47 -22.58
C HIS A 83 13.33 -3.32 -23.00
N THR A 84 12.05 -3.59 -23.20
CA THR A 84 11.05 -2.59 -23.59
C THR A 84 9.64 -3.11 -23.40
N TRP A 85 8.67 -2.21 -23.41
CA TRP A 85 7.25 -2.56 -23.37
C TRP A 85 6.78 -3.13 -24.73
N THR A 86 6.53 -4.44 -24.77
CA THR A 86 6.13 -5.17 -25.99
C THR A 86 4.66 -5.57 -26.03
N LEU A 87 3.92 -5.35 -24.93
CA LEU A 87 2.57 -5.88 -24.74
C LEU A 87 1.45 -5.00 -25.32
N GLY A 88 1.81 -3.91 -26.01
CA GLY A 88 0.87 -3.01 -26.66
C GLY A 88 0.27 -1.94 -25.74
N ALA A 89 -0.49 -1.01 -26.36
CA ALA A 89 -1.02 0.16 -25.68
C ALA A 89 -2.11 -0.18 -24.67
N THR A 90 -3.12 -0.91 -25.11
CA THR A 90 -4.27 -1.30 -24.23
C THR A 90 -3.82 -2.08 -23.01
N PHE A 91 -2.86 -2.99 -23.18
CA PHE A 91 -2.34 -3.74 -22.03
C PHE A 91 -1.52 -2.86 -21.09
N CYS A 92 -0.85 -1.82 -21.58
CA CYS A 92 -0.18 -0.80 -20.77
C CYS A 92 -1.18 -0.08 -19.85
N GLU A 93 -2.30 0.34 -20.41
CA GLU A 93 -3.37 1.00 -19.65
C GLU A 93 -3.97 0.07 -18.59
N VAL A 94 -4.30 -1.16 -18.96
CA VAL A 94 -4.84 -2.17 -18.03
C VAL A 94 -3.85 -2.51 -16.92
N TYR A 95 -2.58 -2.68 -17.26
CA TYR A 95 -1.49 -2.92 -16.31
C TYR A 95 -1.39 -1.80 -15.27
N ALA A 96 -1.33 -0.54 -15.73
CA ALA A 96 -1.25 0.62 -14.86
C ALA A 96 -2.51 0.77 -14.00
N PHE A 97 -3.69 0.58 -14.59
CA PHE A 97 -4.96 0.59 -13.88
C PHE A 97 -5.00 -0.42 -12.73
N LEU A 98 -4.66 -1.68 -12.99
CA LEU A 98 -4.67 -2.75 -11.97
C LEU A 98 -3.67 -2.48 -10.84
N GLY A 99 -2.48 -1.98 -11.17
CA GLY A 99 -1.49 -1.59 -10.17
C GLY A 99 -1.96 -0.45 -9.27
N ASN A 100 -2.54 0.59 -9.85
CA ASN A 100 -3.11 1.71 -9.09
C ASN A 100 -4.33 1.29 -8.26
N LEU A 101 -5.22 0.48 -8.84
CA LEU A 101 -6.41 -0.04 -8.15
C LEU A 101 -6.03 -0.82 -6.89
N CYS A 102 -5.12 -1.80 -7.02
CA CYS A 102 -4.68 -2.61 -5.90
C CYS A 102 -3.89 -1.79 -4.87
N GLY A 103 -3.01 -0.88 -5.32
CA GLY A 103 -2.27 0.01 -4.43
C GLY A 103 -3.19 0.96 -3.63
N CYS A 104 -4.21 1.52 -4.26
CA CYS A 104 -5.22 2.35 -3.62
C CYS A 104 -6.07 1.53 -2.63
N ALA A 105 -6.50 0.33 -3.02
CA ALA A 105 -7.25 -0.57 -2.14
C ALA A 105 -6.41 -0.99 -0.92
N SER A 106 -5.12 -1.21 -1.09
CA SER A 106 -4.18 -1.57 -0.01
C SER A 106 -4.11 -0.45 1.04
N ILE A 107 -3.81 0.79 0.66
CA ILE A 107 -3.68 1.89 1.63
C ILE A 107 -4.99 2.21 2.35
N TRP A 108 -6.12 2.24 1.64
CA TRP A 108 -7.40 2.50 2.29
C TRP A 108 -7.84 1.37 3.22
N THR A 109 -7.49 0.11 2.89
CA THR A 109 -7.67 -1.01 3.82
C THR A 109 -6.85 -0.81 5.10
N MET A 110 -5.58 -0.37 4.99
CA MET A 110 -4.73 -0.05 6.15
C MET A 110 -5.29 1.11 6.97
N VAL A 111 -5.88 2.12 6.34
CA VAL A 111 -6.58 3.22 7.05
C VAL A 111 -7.75 2.68 7.87
N PHE A 112 -8.56 1.79 7.33
CA PHE A 112 -9.67 1.18 8.07
C PHE A 112 -9.19 0.25 9.19
N ILE A 113 -8.10 -0.50 9.00
CA ILE A 113 -7.46 -1.27 10.08
C ILE A 113 -7.00 -0.31 11.19
N THR A 114 -6.35 0.79 10.85
CA THR A 114 -5.91 1.81 11.81
C THR A 114 -7.10 2.42 12.57
N PHE A 115 -8.18 2.72 11.85
CA PHE A 115 -9.40 3.27 12.44
C PHE A 115 -10.09 2.28 13.39
N ASP A 116 -10.10 1.00 13.05
CA ASP A 116 -10.57 -0.05 13.95
C ASP A 116 -9.73 -0.11 15.22
N ARG A 117 -8.41 -0.09 15.13
CA ARG A 117 -7.52 -0.04 16.30
C ARG A 117 -7.74 1.22 17.14
N TYR A 118 -7.97 2.37 16.53
CA TYR A 118 -8.33 3.60 17.23
C TYR A 118 -9.63 3.44 18.02
N ASN A 119 -10.67 2.87 17.43
CA ASN A 119 -11.93 2.65 18.13
C ASN A 119 -11.78 1.70 19.32
N VAL A 120 -11.02 0.61 19.16
CA VAL A 120 -10.81 -0.37 20.24
C VAL A 120 -9.97 0.22 21.39
N ILE A 121 -8.87 0.90 21.09
CA ILE A 121 -7.88 1.34 22.09
C ILE A 121 -8.24 2.67 22.71
N VAL A 122 -8.68 3.65 21.89
CA VAL A 122 -8.94 5.02 22.37
C VAL A 122 -10.35 5.15 22.93
N LYS A 123 -11.36 4.62 22.24
CA LYS A 123 -12.75 4.68 22.69
C LYS A 123 -13.12 3.57 23.67
N GLY A 124 -12.39 2.44 23.65
CA GLY A 124 -12.61 1.33 24.57
C GLY A 124 -14.06 0.86 24.58
N VAL A 125 -14.67 0.79 25.75
CA VAL A 125 -16.06 0.34 25.95
C VAL A 125 -17.10 1.25 25.28
N ALA A 126 -16.78 2.52 25.08
CA ALA A 126 -17.66 3.47 24.37
C ALA A 126 -17.58 3.30 22.83
N GLY A 127 -16.61 2.56 22.33
CA GLY A 127 -16.48 2.24 20.92
C GLY A 127 -17.39 1.09 20.49
N GLU A 128 -18.08 1.24 19.35
CA GLU A 128 -18.83 0.13 18.79
C GLU A 128 -17.87 -0.94 18.23
N PRO A 129 -18.02 -2.23 18.61
CA PRO A 129 -17.22 -3.30 18.04
C PRO A 129 -17.45 -3.39 16.52
N LEU A 130 -16.39 -3.71 15.79
CA LEU A 130 -16.50 -3.95 14.36
C LEU A 130 -17.32 -5.21 14.10
N SER A 131 -18.44 -5.07 13.41
CA SER A 131 -19.25 -6.21 12.97
C SER A 131 -18.81 -6.69 11.57
N THR A 132 -19.12 -7.94 11.23
CA THR A 132 -18.87 -8.49 9.88
C THR A 132 -19.54 -7.66 8.79
N LYS A 133 -20.78 -7.22 9.01
CA LYS A 133 -21.50 -6.35 8.08
C LYS A 133 -20.78 -5.03 7.85
N LYS A 134 -20.30 -4.39 8.91
CA LYS A 134 -19.55 -3.12 8.83
C LYS A 134 -18.20 -3.29 8.15
N ALA A 135 -17.46 -4.38 8.47
CA ALA A 135 -16.20 -4.71 7.80
C ALA A 135 -16.40 -4.94 6.29
N SER A 136 -17.43 -5.70 5.91
CA SER A 136 -17.76 -5.94 4.50
C SER A 136 -18.15 -4.66 3.77
N LEU A 137 -18.90 -3.77 4.42
CA LEU A 137 -19.22 -2.46 3.85
C LEU A 137 -17.96 -1.59 3.64
N TRP A 138 -17.05 -1.60 4.58
CA TRP A 138 -15.77 -0.90 4.44
C TRP A 138 -14.95 -1.45 3.27
N ILE A 139 -14.86 -2.78 3.14
CA ILE A 139 -14.17 -3.42 2.01
C ILE A 139 -14.82 -3.02 0.68
N LEU A 140 -16.15 -3.09 0.58
CA LEU A 140 -16.86 -2.66 -0.62
C LEU A 140 -16.58 -1.18 -0.95
N THR A 141 -16.62 -0.31 0.06
CA THR A 141 -16.32 1.12 -0.10
C THR A 141 -14.89 1.34 -0.62
N VAL A 142 -13.91 0.62 -0.07
CA VAL A 142 -12.51 0.66 -0.52
C VAL A 142 -12.42 0.34 -2.01
N TRP A 143 -13.01 -0.77 -2.47
CA TRP A 143 -12.91 -1.19 -3.87
C TRP A 143 -13.68 -0.26 -4.82
N VAL A 144 -14.88 0.18 -4.45
CA VAL A 144 -15.69 1.10 -5.27
C VAL A 144 -14.97 2.44 -5.44
N LEU A 145 -14.48 3.04 -4.36
CA LEU A 145 -13.77 4.31 -4.43
C LEU A 145 -12.42 4.17 -5.16
N SER A 146 -11.67 3.10 -4.92
CA SER A 146 -10.42 2.85 -5.64
C SER A 146 -10.67 2.70 -7.14
N PHE A 147 -11.71 1.96 -7.53
CA PHE A 147 -12.11 1.80 -8.93
C PHE A 147 -12.49 3.15 -9.57
N THR A 148 -13.30 3.94 -8.89
CA THR A 148 -13.77 5.24 -9.41
C THR A 148 -12.60 6.18 -9.72
N TRP A 149 -11.60 6.22 -8.86
CA TRP A 149 -10.40 7.04 -9.09
C TRP A 149 -9.51 6.46 -10.20
N CYS A 150 -9.26 5.16 -10.18
CA CYS A 150 -8.34 4.52 -11.11
C CYS A 150 -8.93 4.37 -12.53
N VAL A 151 -10.25 4.39 -12.71
CA VAL A 151 -10.87 4.33 -14.02
C VAL A 151 -10.90 5.68 -14.74
N ALA A 152 -10.77 6.80 -14.04
CA ALA A 152 -10.85 8.14 -14.60
C ALA A 152 -9.87 8.42 -15.76
N PRO A 153 -8.62 7.90 -15.77
CA PRO A 153 -7.72 8.06 -16.90
C PRO A 153 -8.23 7.48 -18.24
N PHE A 154 -9.08 6.45 -18.20
CA PHE A 154 -9.71 5.90 -19.41
C PHE A 154 -10.73 6.87 -20.04
N PHE A 155 -11.23 7.83 -19.26
CA PHE A 155 -12.16 8.88 -19.72
C PHE A 155 -11.49 10.22 -19.97
N GLY A 156 -10.13 10.24 -20.04
CA GLY A 156 -9.35 11.42 -20.39
C GLY A 156 -8.99 12.35 -19.22
N TRP A 157 -9.31 11.99 -17.98
CA TRP A 157 -8.80 12.72 -16.82
C TRP A 157 -7.43 12.14 -16.43
N ASN A 158 -6.34 12.63 -17.08
CA ASN A 158 -5.03 12.00 -17.19
C ASN A 158 -5.06 10.80 -18.17
N ARG A 159 -3.99 10.03 -18.23
CA ARG A 159 -3.87 8.79 -19.02
C ARG A 159 -2.81 7.87 -18.43
N TYR A 160 -2.84 6.60 -18.82
CA TYR A 160 -1.81 5.63 -18.48
C TYR A 160 -0.83 5.51 -19.65
N VAL A 161 0.48 5.58 -19.34
CA VAL A 161 1.56 5.62 -20.32
C VAL A 161 2.75 4.76 -19.89
N PRO A 162 3.61 4.31 -20.81
CA PRO A 162 4.87 3.68 -20.45
C PRO A 162 5.76 4.63 -19.64
N GLU A 163 6.36 4.13 -18.60
CA GLU A 163 7.34 4.87 -17.79
C GLU A 163 8.70 4.93 -18.49
N GLY A 164 9.59 5.82 -18.04
CA GLY A 164 10.85 6.12 -18.73
C GLY A 164 11.79 4.94 -18.94
N ASN A 165 11.71 3.92 -18.07
CA ASN A 165 12.47 2.68 -18.23
C ASN A 165 11.86 1.67 -19.23
N LEU A 166 10.63 1.92 -19.71
CA LEU A 166 9.86 1.10 -20.64
C LEU A 166 9.58 -0.35 -20.18
N THR A 167 9.72 -0.64 -18.89
CA THR A 167 9.39 -1.96 -18.32
C THR A 167 8.07 -2.01 -17.57
N GLY A 168 7.40 -0.87 -17.42
CA GLY A 168 6.11 -0.73 -16.78
C GLY A 168 5.35 0.47 -17.30
N CYS A 169 4.10 0.59 -16.87
CA CYS A 169 3.21 1.69 -17.20
C CYS A 169 2.61 2.29 -15.92
N GLY A 170 2.38 3.58 -15.94
CA GLY A 170 1.82 4.35 -14.84
C GLY A 170 1.06 5.58 -15.31
N THR A 171 0.71 6.47 -14.40
CA THR A 171 0.06 7.75 -14.72
C THR A 171 1.00 8.67 -15.48
N ASP A 172 0.44 9.50 -16.37
CA ASP A 172 1.20 10.51 -17.12
C ASP A 172 1.48 11.73 -16.23
N TYR A 173 2.67 11.78 -15.67
CA TYR A 173 3.16 12.89 -14.84
C TYR A 173 4.01 13.90 -15.62
N LEU A 174 4.16 13.74 -16.95
CA LEU A 174 4.94 14.63 -17.78
C LEU A 174 4.09 15.60 -18.60
N SER A 175 2.82 15.29 -18.83
CA SER A 175 1.88 16.19 -19.52
C SER A 175 1.65 17.48 -18.74
N GLU A 176 1.67 18.61 -19.47
CA GLU A 176 1.58 19.95 -18.88
C GLU A 176 0.17 20.52 -18.84
N ASP A 177 -0.78 19.84 -19.49
CA ASP A 177 -2.17 20.29 -19.54
C ASP A 177 -2.81 20.27 -18.13
N ILE A 178 -3.70 21.20 -17.89
CA ILE A 178 -4.33 21.41 -16.60
C ILE A 178 -5.17 20.20 -16.18
N LEU A 179 -5.78 19.48 -17.13
CA LEU A 179 -6.64 18.33 -16.86
C LEU A 179 -5.80 17.18 -16.28
N SER A 180 -4.69 16.83 -16.96
CA SER A 180 -3.77 15.78 -16.50
C SER A 180 -3.15 16.11 -15.14
N ARG A 181 -2.69 17.35 -14.95
CA ARG A 181 -2.12 17.79 -13.66
C ARG A 181 -3.14 17.80 -12.54
N SER A 182 -4.38 18.25 -12.79
CA SER A 182 -5.44 18.27 -11.77
C SER A 182 -5.74 16.87 -11.23
N TYR A 183 -5.74 15.85 -12.09
CA TYR A 183 -5.87 14.47 -11.67
C TYR A 183 -4.78 14.08 -10.68
N LEU A 184 -3.51 14.32 -11.02
CA LEU A 184 -2.38 13.94 -10.17
C LEU A 184 -2.40 14.63 -8.81
N TYR A 185 -2.80 15.91 -8.74
CA TYR A 185 -2.96 16.62 -7.45
C TYR A 185 -4.04 15.98 -6.58
N ILE A 186 -5.22 15.75 -7.16
CA ILE A 186 -6.36 15.24 -6.42
C ILE A 186 -6.12 13.77 -6.07
N TYR A 187 -5.60 12.96 -7.00
CA TYR A 187 -5.28 11.56 -6.76
C TYR A 187 -4.18 11.39 -5.71
N SER A 188 -3.11 12.19 -5.75
CA SER A 188 -2.06 12.17 -4.72
C SER A 188 -2.63 12.53 -3.34
N THR A 189 -3.55 13.50 -3.28
CA THR A 189 -4.23 13.87 -2.04
C THR A 189 -5.05 12.70 -1.51
N TRP A 190 -5.80 12.04 -2.38
CA TRP A 190 -6.67 10.93 -2.04
C TRP A 190 -5.92 9.66 -1.62
N VAL A 191 -4.83 9.31 -2.34
CA VAL A 191 -4.13 8.02 -2.13
C VAL A 191 -2.93 8.13 -1.18
N TYR A 192 -2.44 9.34 -0.91
CA TYR A 192 -1.25 9.51 -0.08
C TYR A 192 -1.46 10.49 1.08
N PHE A 193 -1.76 11.76 0.81
CA PHE A 193 -1.77 12.79 1.86
C PHE A 193 -2.93 12.64 2.84
N LEU A 194 -4.13 12.33 2.37
CA LEU A 194 -5.30 12.11 3.23
C LEU A 194 -5.15 10.84 4.09
N PRO A 195 -4.79 9.67 3.55
CA PRO A 195 -4.46 8.49 4.35
C PRO A 195 -3.35 8.75 5.39
N LEU A 196 -2.30 9.48 5.02
CA LEU A 196 -1.22 9.85 5.93
C LEU A 196 -1.73 10.68 7.10
N ALA A 197 -2.51 11.72 6.82
CA ALA A 197 -3.09 12.60 7.85
C ALA A 197 -3.99 11.83 8.82
N ILE A 198 -4.89 10.97 8.28
CA ILE A 198 -5.77 10.13 9.11
C ILE A 198 -4.97 9.17 9.97
N THR A 199 -3.96 8.53 9.40
CA THR A 199 -3.10 7.58 10.10
C THR A 199 -2.33 8.26 11.24
N ILE A 200 -1.69 9.40 10.97
CA ILE A 200 -0.99 10.19 12.00
C ILE A 200 -1.95 10.58 13.13
N TYR A 201 -3.13 11.10 12.79
CA TYR A 201 -4.15 11.45 13.77
C TYR A 201 -4.49 10.26 14.67
N CYS A 202 -4.85 9.12 14.10
CA CYS A 202 -5.22 7.93 14.86
C CYS A 202 -4.08 7.47 15.77
N TYR A 203 -2.85 7.39 15.28
CA TYR A 203 -1.71 6.90 16.07
C TYR A 203 -1.26 7.85 17.17
N VAL A 204 -1.39 9.17 17.00
CA VAL A 204 -1.16 10.13 18.09
C VAL A 204 -2.04 9.82 19.29
N PHE A 205 -3.33 9.54 19.05
CA PHE A 205 -4.26 9.20 20.14
C PHE A 205 -4.07 7.77 20.66
N ILE A 206 -3.79 6.80 19.82
CA ILE A 206 -3.48 5.42 20.22
C ILE A 206 -2.27 5.41 21.16
N ILE A 207 -1.18 6.08 20.81
CA ILE A 207 0.04 6.13 21.62
C ILE A 207 -0.25 6.80 22.98
N LYS A 208 -1.01 7.90 22.99
CA LYS A 208 -1.41 8.56 24.24
C LYS A 208 -2.26 7.64 25.14
N ALA A 209 -3.23 6.94 24.56
CA ALA A 209 -4.10 6.03 25.29
C ALA A 209 -3.31 4.83 25.87
N VAL A 210 -2.40 4.23 25.09
CA VAL A 210 -1.53 3.15 25.56
C VAL A 210 -0.64 3.61 26.72
N ALA A 211 0.02 4.77 26.58
CA ALA A 211 0.88 5.33 27.62
C ALA A 211 0.12 5.64 28.91
N ALA A 212 -1.10 6.17 28.82
CA ALA A 212 -1.98 6.43 29.97
C ALA A 212 -2.39 5.12 30.67
N HIS A 213 -2.74 4.10 29.90
CA HIS A 213 -3.11 2.78 30.45
C HIS A 213 -1.92 2.10 31.16
N GLU A 214 -0.73 2.09 30.54
CA GLU A 214 0.49 1.54 31.17
C GLU A 214 0.87 2.26 32.46
N LYS A 215 0.69 3.59 32.50
CA LYS A 215 0.90 4.38 33.71
C LYS A 215 -0.09 3.98 34.80
N GLY A 216 -1.38 3.91 34.46
CA GLY A 216 -2.43 3.50 35.41
C GLY A 216 -2.17 2.11 36.00
N MET A 217 -1.78 1.13 35.19
CA MET A 217 -1.42 -0.21 35.64
C MET A 217 -0.22 -0.22 36.60
N ARG A 218 0.84 0.57 36.28
CA ARG A 218 2.00 0.72 37.17
C ARG A 218 1.62 1.34 38.53
N ASP A 219 0.79 2.36 38.54
CA ASP A 219 0.37 3.03 39.74
C ASP A 219 -0.51 2.11 40.63
N GLN A 220 -1.39 1.31 40.03
CA GLN A 220 -2.17 0.29 40.72
C GLN A 220 -1.29 -0.81 41.29
N ALA A 221 -0.32 -1.34 40.55
CA ALA A 221 0.62 -2.35 41.03
C ALA A 221 1.42 -1.86 42.26
N LYS A 222 1.89 -0.60 42.22
CA LYS A 222 2.58 0.05 43.33
C LYS A 222 1.71 0.15 44.58
N LYS A 223 0.42 0.54 44.43
CA LYS A 223 -0.52 0.64 45.53
C LYS A 223 -0.79 -0.72 46.18
N MET A 224 -0.77 -1.80 45.41
CA MET A 224 -1.01 -3.16 45.90
C MET A 224 0.27 -3.89 46.36
N GLY A 225 1.45 -3.24 46.26
CA GLY A 225 2.72 -3.83 46.69
C GLY A 225 3.18 -5.01 45.84
N ILE A 226 2.67 -5.15 44.60
CA ILE A 226 2.99 -6.24 43.66
C ILE A 226 3.83 -5.74 42.49
N LYS A 227 4.72 -6.63 41.97
CA LYS A 227 5.63 -6.26 40.85
C LYS A 227 4.92 -6.03 39.52
N SER A 228 3.78 -6.69 39.27
CA SER A 228 2.96 -6.48 38.09
C SER A 228 1.53 -6.97 38.27
N LEU A 229 0.57 -6.30 37.63
CA LEU A 229 -0.81 -6.80 37.49
C LEU A 229 -0.84 -7.79 36.31
N ARG A 230 -0.98 -9.07 36.64
CA ARG A 230 -1.11 -10.14 35.65
C ARG A 230 -2.54 -10.68 35.69
N ASN A 231 -3.49 -9.87 35.22
CA ASN A 231 -4.89 -10.26 35.11
C ASN A 231 -5.28 -10.37 33.61
N GLU A 232 -6.45 -10.93 33.33
CA GLU A 232 -6.99 -11.11 31.98
C GLU A 232 -7.10 -9.79 31.21
N GLU A 233 -7.43 -8.71 31.90
CA GLU A 233 -7.56 -7.37 31.32
C GLU A 233 -6.21 -6.82 30.84
N ALA A 234 -5.14 -7.01 31.60
CA ALA A 234 -3.78 -6.63 31.23
C ALA A 234 -3.29 -7.45 30.02
N GLN A 235 -3.63 -8.73 29.94
CA GLN A 235 -3.29 -9.58 28.80
C GLN A 235 -4.04 -9.16 27.53
N LYS A 236 -5.34 -8.85 27.65
CA LYS A 236 -6.15 -8.37 26.52
C LYS A 236 -5.61 -7.04 25.98
N THR A 237 -5.32 -6.09 26.86
CA THR A 237 -4.76 -4.78 26.45
C THR A 237 -3.39 -4.94 25.80
N SER A 238 -2.54 -5.84 26.30
CA SER A 238 -1.24 -6.14 25.67
C SER A 238 -1.40 -6.70 24.25
N ALA A 239 -2.39 -7.58 24.03
CA ALA A 239 -2.69 -8.11 22.71
C ALA A 239 -3.17 -7.01 21.74
N GLU A 240 -4.06 -6.12 22.18
CA GLU A 240 -4.53 -4.99 21.35
C GLU A 240 -3.41 -4.00 21.02
N CYS A 241 -2.51 -3.71 21.97
CA CYS A 241 -1.32 -2.89 21.74
C CYS A 241 -0.37 -3.53 20.71
N ARG A 242 -0.20 -4.86 20.75
CA ARG A 242 0.58 -5.61 19.78
C ARG A 242 -0.02 -5.49 18.37
N LEU A 243 -1.33 -5.70 18.23
CA LEU A 243 -2.02 -5.55 16.95
C LEU A 243 -1.90 -4.11 16.39
N ALA A 244 -1.99 -3.10 17.26
CA ALA A 244 -1.79 -1.71 16.84
C ALA A 244 -0.36 -1.44 16.37
N LYS A 245 0.66 -2.03 17.01
CA LYS A 245 2.06 -1.92 16.57
C LYS A 245 2.27 -2.58 15.20
N ILE A 246 1.69 -3.75 14.99
CA ILE A 246 1.73 -4.45 13.69
C ILE A 246 1.12 -3.55 12.61
N ALA A 247 -0.08 -3.03 12.83
CA ALA A 247 -0.77 -2.16 11.89
C ALA A 247 0.01 -0.85 11.62
N MET A 248 0.63 -0.26 12.64
CA MET A 248 1.50 0.91 12.48
C MET A 248 2.72 0.59 11.61
N THR A 249 3.35 -0.56 11.84
CA THR A 249 4.53 -0.98 11.09
C THR A 249 4.18 -1.18 9.61
N THR A 250 3.08 -1.88 9.31
CA THR A 250 2.66 -2.13 7.92
C THR A 250 2.33 -0.84 7.18
N VAL A 251 1.59 0.08 7.81
CA VAL A 251 1.24 1.35 7.18
C VAL A 251 2.46 2.27 7.02
N ALA A 252 3.37 2.30 7.99
CA ALA A 252 4.62 3.06 7.87
C ALA A 252 5.50 2.54 6.71
N LEU A 253 5.64 1.23 6.59
CA LEU A 253 6.35 0.60 5.48
C LEU A 253 5.70 0.90 4.12
N TRP A 254 4.36 1.00 4.07
CA TRP A 254 3.66 1.40 2.87
C TRP A 254 4.06 2.84 2.45
N PHE A 255 4.02 3.80 3.37
CA PHE A 255 4.41 5.18 3.05
C PHE A 255 5.88 5.27 2.62
N ILE A 256 6.79 4.58 3.31
CA ILE A 256 8.22 4.54 2.93
C ILE A 256 8.38 3.99 1.51
N ALA A 257 7.68 2.91 1.17
CA ALA A 257 7.79 2.25 -0.13
C ALA A 257 7.19 3.07 -1.27
N TRP A 258 6.09 3.81 -1.05
CA TRP A 258 5.39 4.58 -2.08
C TRP A 258 5.89 6.03 -2.21
N THR A 259 6.63 6.55 -1.23
CA THR A 259 7.20 7.91 -1.28
C THR A 259 8.09 8.12 -2.52
N PRO A 260 9.00 7.21 -2.92
CA PRO A 260 9.79 7.40 -4.13
C PRO A 260 8.93 7.56 -5.39
N TYR A 261 7.85 6.78 -5.53
CA TYR A 261 6.94 6.91 -6.67
C TYR A 261 6.18 8.25 -6.67
N LEU A 262 5.71 8.71 -5.51
CA LEU A 262 5.11 10.02 -5.36
C LEU A 262 6.08 11.13 -5.76
N LEU A 263 7.33 11.07 -5.30
CA LEU A 263 8.37 12.05 -5.62
C LEU A 263 8.66 12.08 -7.13
N ILE A 264 8.70 10.94 -7.80
CA ILE A 264 8.88 10.85 -9.25
C ILE A 264 7.72 11.56 -9.98
N ASN A 265 6.48 11.32 -9.58
CA ASN A 265 5.32 12.01 -10.16
C ASN A 265 5.41 13.53 -9.97
N TRP A 266 5.80 13.99 -8.79
CA TRP A 266 5.91 15.41 -8.50
C TRP A 266 7.10 16.06 -9.21
N VAL A 267 8.27 15.40 -9.23
CA VAL A 267 9.43 15.86 -10.02
C VAL A 267 9.09 15.92 -11.49
N GLY A 268 8.36 14.94 -12.02
CA GLY A 268 7.89 14.96 -13.41
C GLY A 268 7.02 16.16 -13.74
N MET A 269 6.11 16.53 -12.83
CA MET A 269 5.22 17.69 -13.01
C MET A 269 5.93 19.05 -12.94
N PHE A 270 6.92 19.20 -12.05
CA PHE A 270 7.49 20.51 -11.72
C PHE A 270 8.93 20.71 -12.19
N ALA A 271 9.70 19.64 -12.31
CA ALA A 271 11.13 19.69 -12.52
C ALA A 271 11.62 18.53 -13.40
N ARG A 272 10.88 18.23 -14.46
CA ARG A 272 11.11 17.08 -15.35
C ARG A 272 12.54 16.94 -15.88
N SER A 273 13.31 18.05 -15.97
CA SER A 273 14.71 18.02 -16.39
C SER A 273 15.62 17.17 -15.49
N TYR A 274 15.22 16.97 -14.23
CA TYR A 274 15.94 16.12 -13.27
C TYR A 274 15.52 14.65 -13.34
N LEU A 275 14.48 14.33 -14.12
CA LEU A 275 13.93 12.98 -14.18
C LEU A 275 14.54 12.18 -15.31
N SER A 276 15.32 11.17 -14.99
CA SER A 276 15.89 10.21 -15.95
C SER A 276 15.17 8.86 -15.89
N PRO A 277 15.28 8.02 -16.94
CA PRO A 277 14.70 6.66 -16.94
C PRO A 277 15.15 5.81 -15.75
N VAL A 278 16.39 5.97 -15.28
CA VAL A 278 16.92 5.22 -14.13
C VAL A 278 16.21 5.59 -12.83
N TYR A 279 15.87 6.86 -12.63
CA TYR A 279 15.12 7.27 -11.43
C TYR A 279 13.72 6.66 -11.38
N THR A 280 13.06 6.47 -12.52
CA THR A 280 11.72 5.88 -12.55
C THR A 280 11.70 4.42 -12.08
N ILE A 281 12.81 3.69 -12.24
CA ILE A 281 12.95 2.31 -11.76
C ILE A 281 12.73 2.23 -10.24
N TRP A 282 13.40 3.11 -9.49
CA TRP A 282 13.35 3.06 -8.03
C TRP A 282 11.94 3.28 -7.48
N GLY A 283 11.17 4.19 -8.09
CA GLY A 283 9.81 4.46 -7.66
C GLY A 283 8.92 3.23 -7.70
N TYR A 284 8.82 2.58 -8.84
CA TYR A 284 7.91 1.46 -8.96
C TYR A 284 8.44 0.15 -8.35
N VAL A 285 9.77 -0.04 -8.29
CA VAL A 285 10.40 -1.19 -7.64
C VAL A 285 10.08 -1.19 -6.14
N PHE A 286 10.29 -0.06 -5.46
CA PHE A 286 9.96 0.07 -4.04
C PHE A 286 8.46 -0.08 -3.78
N ALA A 287 7.62 0.54 -4.61
CA ALA A 287 6.17 0.43 -4.50
C ALA A 287 5.67 -1.03 -4.62
N LYS A 288 6.23 -1.80 -5.56
CA LYS A 288 5.90 -3.22 -5.72
C LYS A 288 6.46 -4.10 -4.60
N ALA A 289 7.67 -3.80 -4.10
CA ALA A 289 8.26 -4.53 -2.98
C ALA A 289 7.41 -4.40 -1.70
N ASN A 290 6.62 -3.34 -1.55
CA ASN A 290 5.73 -3.16 -0.42
C ASN A 290 4.80 -4.36 -0.18
N ALA A 291 4.29 -4.98 -1.22
CA ALA A 291 3.40 -6.14 -1.12
C ALA A 291 4.03 -7.38 -0.47
N VAL A 292 5.36 -7.42 -0.34
CA VAL A 292 6.10 -8.48 0.39
C VAL A 292 6.14 -8.20 1.89
N TYR A 293 6.07 -6.94 2.33
CA TYR A 293 6.32 -6.57 3.72
C TYR A 293 5.23 -7.06 4.68
N ASN A 294 3.97 -7.01 4.26
CA ASN A 294 2.84 -7.35 5.13
C ASN A 294 2.90 -8.80 5.65
N PRO A 295 3.07 -9.84 4.80
CA PRO A 295 3.23 -11.22 5.28
C PRO A 295 4.43 -11.40 6.21
N ILE A 296 5.56 -10.73 5.95
CA ILE A 296 6.75 -10.79 6.78
C ILE A 296 6.46 -10.19 8.16
N VAL A 297 5.85 -9.00 8.21
CA VAL A 297 5.48 -8.37 9.49
C VAL A 297 4.54 -9.25 10.30
N TYR A 298 3.56 -9.88 9.65
CA TYR A 298 2.65 -10.81 10.34
C TYR A 298 3.36 -12.07 10.86
N ALA A 299 4.36 -12.59 10.12
CA ALA A 299 5.08 -13.79 10.50
C ALA A 299 6.04 -13.59 11.70
N ILE A 300 6.63 -12.39 11.84
CA ILE A 300 7.60 -12.07 12.92
C ILE A 300 6.96 -11.43 14.14
N SER A 301 5.67 -11.13 14.11
CA SER A 301 4.92 -10.45 15.19
C SER A 301 4.04 -11.39 15.95
#